data_58b2c04ccbc4a6b22fbf28ed41eeed44
#
_entry.id   58b2c04ccbc4a6b22fbf28ed41eeed44
#
_cell.length_a   1.000
_cell.length_b   1.000
_cell.length_c   1.000
_cell.angle_alpha   90.00
_cell.angle_beta   90.00
_cell.angle_gamma   90.00
#
_symmetry.space_group_name_H-M   'P 1'
#
loop_
_entity.id
_entity.type
_entity.pdbx_description
1 polymer ?
#
loop_
_entity_poly.entity_id
_entity_poly.type
_entity_poly.pdbx_seq_one_letter_code
_entity_poly.pdbx_strand_id
1 'polypeptide(L)'
;MSKQKIQLSDHFNYSRLLRFVLPCVGTMLFTSIYGIVDGLCVSNFVGKTAFAAVNLIMPVPMLVGSVGFMLGTGGSAIVGITLGEGDREKADRYFSLFVWTALLAGIVLAAVGVLIVRPAASLLGAEGEMLDYAVRYGRLLMASLPTFILQNLFQSFFVTAEKPQLGFAFTVAAGGTNMVLDVLLVGMLHGGVEGAAIATFISQAVGGVLPLLYFLSRRSTSSIHLGRTQWNGSVIRSACINGSSELMTNLSMSLVNILYNYQLLRFAGENGVAAYGVIMYAAFLFVAVFVGYAVGSAPIVSYHYGARNHAELNNLYSKSLRLIGVVAVLMTALSMVLIPYVARIFVGYDAELLALTSHAFRVYALNFFLMGFNVYGSSFFTALGDGVTSALISFLRTLLFQLLALILLPLVLGIEGVWLAVTVAEAGALCVTVRMFVRKDKVFHYRKA
;
A
#
# COMPACT_ATOMS: atom_id res chain seq x y z
N MET A 1 6.14 -21.85 -28.20
CA MET A 1 5.84 -20.44 -28.49
C MET A 1 6.49 -19.60 -27.37
N SER A 2 7.55 -18.85 -27.68
CA SER A 2 8.16 -17.91 -26.71
C SER A 2 7.09 -16.87 -26.38
N LYS A 3 6.73 -16.75 -25.10
CA LYS A 3 5.80 -15.71 -24.65
C LYS A 3 6.46 -14.36 -24.95
N GLN A 4 5.96 -13.64 -25.93
CA GLN A 4 6.45 -12.31 -26.31
C GLN A 4 6.46 -11.42 -25.05
N LYS A 5 7.61 -10.87 -24.70
CA LYS A 5 7.80 -10.00 -23.55
C LYS A 5 6.94 -8.74 -23.76
N ILE A 6 6.07 -8.39 -22.82
CA ILE A 6 5.26 -7.18 -22.89
C ILE A 6 6.15 -6.00 -22.50
N GLN A 7 6.19 -4.97 -23.34
CA GLN A 7 6.92 -3.72 -23.13
C GLN A 7 5.96 -2.58 -22.81
N LEU A 8 6.44 -1.55 -22.14
CA LEU A 8 5.64 -0.35 -21.83
C LEU A 8 5.19 0.39 -23.09
N SER A 9 5.96 0.28 -24.18
CA SER A 9 5.65 0.88 -25.49
C SER A 9 4.58 0.15 -26.30
N ASP A 10 4.16 -1.04 -25.88
CA ASP A 10 3.18 -1.82 -26.63
C ASP A 10 1.78 -1.17 -26.58
N HIS A 11 0.98 -1.49 -27.60
CA HIS A 11 -0.46 -1.26 -27.52
C HIS A 11 -1.13 -2.26 -26.56
N PHE A 12 -1.89 -1.74 -25.58
CA PHE A 12 -2.53 -2.53 -24.54
C PHE A 12 -3.99 -2.83 -24.87
N ASN A 13 -4.27 -4.05 -25.32
CA ASN A 13 -5.61 -4.63 -25.27
C ASN A 13 -5.89 -5.17 -23.84
N TYR A 14 -7.13 -5.57 -23.54
CA TYR A 14 -7.51 -6.10 -22.22
C TYR A 14 -6.63 -7.27 -21.78
N SER A 15 -6.32 -8.22 -22.65
CA SER A 15 -5.51 -9.39 -22.32
C SER A 15 -4.07 -9.03 -21.95
N ARG A 16 -3.43 -8.11 -22.70
CA ARG A 16 -2.08 -7.63 -22.40
C ARG A 16 -2.05 -6.83 -21.11
N LEU A 17 -3.01 -5.93 -20.92
CA LEU A 17 -3.12 -5.10 -19.72
C LEU A 17 -3.27 -5.99 -18.49
N LEU A 18 -4.21 -6.90 -18.47
CA LEU A 18 -4.39 -7.83 -17.36
C LEU A 18 -3.15 -8.70 -17.13
N ARG A 19 -2.55 -9.27 -18.18
CA ARG A 19 -1.34 -10.10 -18.04
C ARG A 19 -0.15 -9.33 -17.45
N PHE A 20 -0.05 -8.04 -17.74
CA PHE A 20 1.00 -7.18 -17.20
C PHE A 20 0.72 -6.79 -15.74
N VAL A 21 -0.53 -6.48 -15.39
CA VAL A 21 -0.93 -5.97 -14.08
C VAL A 21 -1.16 -7.10 -13.05
N LEU A 22 -1.62 -8.30 -13.48
CA LEU A 22 -1.92 -9.41 -12.56
C LEU A 22 -0.78 -9.78 -11.59
N PRO A 23 0.50 -9.77 -11.97
CA PRO A 23 1.57 -9.99 -11.00
C PRO A 23 1.61 -8.95 -9.90
N CYS A 24 1.26 -7.68 -10.19
CA CYS A 24 1.18 -6.62 -9.18
C CYS A 24 0.00 -6.84 -8.22
N VAL A 25 -1.14 -7.28 -8.74
CA VAL A 25 -2.28 -7.70 -7.92
C VAL A 25 -1.88 -8.89 -7.02
N GLY A 26 -1.18 -9.87 -7.59
CA GLY A 26 -0.62 -11.00 -6.84
C GLY A 26 0.33 -10.55 -5.73
N THR A 27 1.20 -9.57 -6.00
CA THR A 27 2.10 -8.96 -5.01
C THR A 27 1.32 -8.38 -3.84
N MET A 28 0.29 -7.58 -4.10
CA MET A 28 -0.51 -6.94 -3.04
C MET A 28 -1.32 -7.96 -2.24
N LEU A 29 -1.93 -8.94 -2.93
CA LEU A 29 -2.66 -10.02 -2.24
C LEU A 29 -1.72 -10.85 -1.36
N PHE A 30 -0.55 -11.24 -1.86
CA PHE A 30 0.41 -12.01 -1.09
C PHE A 30 0.95 -11.22 0.11
N THR A 31 1.21 -9.91 -0.07
CA THR A 31 1.60 -9.00 1.02
C THR A 31 0.54 -8.95 2.12
N SER A 32 -0.74 -8.87 1.74
CA SER A 32 -1.84 -8.89 2.71
C SER A 32 -1.91 -10.23 3.47
N ILE A 33 -1.74 -11.35 2.77
CA ILE A 33 -1.79 -12.69 3.36
C ILE A 33 -0.64 -12.89 4.35
N TYR A 34 0.60 -12.60 3.96
CA TYR A 34 1.72 -12.82 4.87
C TYR A 34 1.65 -11.89 6.09
N GLY A 35 1.15 -10.66 5.94
CA GLY A 35 0.92 -9.77 7.08
C GLY A 35 -0.11 -10.31 8.09
N ILE A 36 -1.17 -11.00 7.61
CA ILE A 36 -2.13 -11.69 8.48
C ILE A 36 -1.45 -12.85 9.20
N VAL A 37 -0.63 -13.64 8.50
CA VAL A 37 0.10 -14.79 9.09
C VAL A 37 1.09 -14.34 10.17
N ASP A 38 1.87 -13.29 9.90
CA ASP A 38 2.79 -12.69 10.87
C ASP A 38 2.05 -12.26 12.15
N GLY A 39 0.95 -11.52 12.01
CA GLY A 39 0.11 -11.13 13.15
C GLY A 39 -0.43 -12.32 13.95
N LEU A 40 -0.85 -13.39 13.27
CA LEU A 40 -1.30 -14.62 13.92
C LEU A 40 -0.16 -15.34 14.66
N CYS A 41 1.03 -15.40 14.11
CA CYS A 41 2.20 -15.99 14.76
C CYS A 41 2.56 -15.24 16.04
N VAL A 42 2.65 -13.91 15.99
CA VAL A 42 2.93 -13.09 17.17
C VAL A 42 1.83 -13.27 18.23
N SER A 43 0.55 -13.21 17.83
CA SER A 43 -0.58 -13.33 18.75
C SER A 43 -0.59 -14.67 19.50
N ASN A 44 -0.31 -15.78 18.80
CA ASN A 44 -0.44 -17.12 19.39
C ASN A 44 0.79 -17.58 20.19
N PHE A 45 1.99 -17.13 19.80
CA PHE A 45 3.23 -17.67 20.38
C PHE A 45 3.93 -16.72 21.35
N VAL A 46 3.68 -15.39 21.29
CA VAL A 46 4.44 -14.42 22.10
C VAL A 46 3.69 -13.97 23.35
N GLY A 47 2.37 -14.08 23.36
CA GLY A 47 1.53 -13.72 24.49
C GLY A 47 0.89 -12.33 24.39
N LYS A 48 -0.10 -12.09 25.26
CA LYS A 48 -1.02 -10.94 25.17
C LYS A 48 -0.32 -9.58 25.30
N THR A 49 0.55 -9.41 26.29
CA THR A 49 1.25 -8.14 26.56
C THR A 49 2.21 -7.79 25.43
N ALA A 50 2.94 -8.78 24.94
CA ALA A 50 3.87 -8.64 23.84
C ALA A 50 3.15 -8.32 22.51
N PHE A 51 2.05 -8.99 22.22
CA PHE A 51 1.20 -8.70 21.06
C PHE A 51 0.64 -7.28 21.11
N ALA A 52 0.19 -6.81 22.28
CA ALA A 52 -0.26 -5.43 22.47
C ALA A 52 0.87 -4.42 22.21
N ALA A 53 2.09 -4.72 22.73
CA ALA A 53 3.27 -3.87 22.51
C ALA A 53 3.65 -3.76 21.03
N VAL A 54 3.63 -4.88 20.29
CA VAL A 54 3.90 -4.91 18.84
C VAL A 54 2.87 -4.05 18.09
N ASN A 55 1.58 -4.24 18.35
CA ASN A 55 0.54 -3.44 17.69
C ASN A 55 0.63 -1.94 18.00
N LEU A 56 1.03 -1.58 19.22
CA LEU A 56 1.20 -0.19 19.62
C LEU A 56 2.34 0.50 18.86
N ILE A 57 3.49 -0.18 18.69
CA ILE A 57 4.68 0.43 18.07
C ILE A 57 4.70 0.32 16.54
N MET A 58 4.01 -0.66 15.94
CA MET A 58 3.99 -0.94 14.49
C MET A 58 3.69 0.28 13.61
N PRO A 59 2.75 1.18 13.95
CA PRO A 59 2.49 2.37 13.15
C PRO A 59 3.72 3.27 12.95
N VAL A 60 4.66 3.31 13.91
CA VAL A 60 5.83 4.19 13.86
C VAL A 60 6.80 3.81 12.72
N PRO A 61 7.34 2.55 12.65
CA PRO A 61 8.18 2.15 11.53
C PRO A 61 7.44 2.14 10.20
N MET A 62 6.13 1.84 10.19
CA MET A 62 5.34 1.91 8.95
C MET A 62 5.23 3.34 8.41
N LEU A 63 4.96 4.32 9.28
CA LEU A 63 4.89 5.73 8.89
C LEU A 63 6.24 6.22 8.35
N VAL A 64 7.33 5.94 9.07
CA VAL A 64 8.67 6.35 8.65
C VAL A 64 9.08 5.63 7.36
N GLY A 65 8.77 4.35 7.24
CA GLY A 65 9.06 3.52 6.05
C GLY A 65 8.23 3.88 4.81
N SER A 66 7.12 4.63 4.98
CA SER A 66 6.28 5.10 3.86
C SER A 66 7.03 6.04 2.90
N VAL A 67 8.18 6.56 3.30
CA VAL A 67 9.13 7.25 2.40
C VAL A 67 9.54 6.37 1.22
N GLY A 68 9.63 5.04 1.42
CA GLY A 68 9.89 4.08 0.35
C GLY A 68 8.78 4.03 -0.69
N PHE A 69 7.52 4.03 -0.26
CA PHE A 69 6.37 4.12 -1.17
C PHE A 69 6.33 5.48 -1.88
N MET A 70 6.56 6.57 -1.16
CA MET A 70 6.58 7.92 -1.73
C MET A 70 7.63 8.06 -2.84
N LEU A 71 8.88 7.65 -2.59
CA LEU A 71 9.95 7.69 -3.59
C LEU A 71 9.73 6.63 -4.68
N GLY A 72 9.14 5.48 -4.35
CA GLY A 72 8.82 4.42 -5.28
C GLY A 72 7.78 4.85 -6.32
N THR A 73 6.60 5.29 -5.89
CA THR A 73 5.51 5.69 -6.79
C THR A 73 5.83 6.99 -7.52
N GLY A 74 6.29 8.02 -6.80
CA GLY A 74 6.65 9.31 -7.40
C GLY A 74 7.85 9.23 -8.33
N GLY A 75 8.88 8.48 -7.94
CA GLY A 75 10.09 8.28 -8.74
C GLY A 75 9.85 7.41 -9.97
N SER A 76 9.08 6.32 -9.82
CA SER A 76 8.75 5.43 -10.95
C SER A 76 7.94 6.15 -12.03
N ALA A 77 7.06 7.08 -11.67
CA ALA A 77 6.34 7.91 -12.61
C ALA A 77 7.29 8.83 -13.40
N ILE A 78 8.24 9.50 -12.72
CA ILE A 78 9.23 10.36 -13.38
C ILE A 78 10.12 9.53 -14.33
N VAL A 79 10.59 8.36 -13.89
CA VAL A 79 11.40 7.46 -14.73
C VAL A 79 10.58 6.94 -15.91
N GLY A 80 9.31 6.57 -15.69
CA GLY A 80 8.41 6.13 -16.76
C GLY A 80 8.17 7.19 -17.82
N ILE A 81 7.95 8.45 -17.41
CA ILE A 81 7.81 9.60 -18.32
C ILE A 81 9.11 9.79 -19.12
N THR A 82 10.27 9.77 -18.45
CA THR A 82 11.57 9.94 -19.10
C THR A 82 11.88 8.82 -20.11
N LEU A 83 11.48 7.56 -19.79
CA LEU A 83 11.56 6.45 -20.74
C LEU A 83 10.66 6.69 -21.96
N GLY A 84 9.46 7.22 -21.75
CA GLY A 84 8.55 7.59 -22.84
C GLY A 84 9.09 8.72 -23.72
N GLU A 85 9.82 9.68 -23.16
CA GLU A 85 10.55 10.73 -23.89
C GLU A 85 11.70 10.16 -24.75
N GLY A 86 12.07 8.88 -24.56
CA GLY A 86 13.14 8.20 -25.30
C GLY A 86 14.54 8.37 -24.69
N ASP A 87 14.69 9.07 -23.57
CA ASP A 87 15.97 9.32 -22.91
C ASP A 87 16.27 8.26 -21.84
N ARG A 88 16.74 7.09 -22.31
CA ARG A 88 17.05 5.95 -21.42
C ARG A 88 18.19 6.27 -20.45
N GLU A 89 19.21 7.00 -20.89
CA GLU A 89 20.34 7.32 -20.03
C GLU A 89 19.94 8.23 -18.86
N LYS A 90 19.06 9.20 -19.11
CA LYS A 90 18.49 10.06 -18.08
C LYS A 90 17.56 9.27 -17.14
N ALA A 91 16.79 8.32 -17.68
CA ALA A 91 15.94 7.43 -16.89
C ALA A 91 16.77 6.55 -15.93
N ASP A 92 17.90 5.97 -16.39
CA ASP A 92 18.83 5.20 -15.56
C ASP A 92 19.48 6.07 -14.48
N ARG A 93 19.86 7.31 -14.80
CA ARG A 93 20.39 8.28 -13.81
C ARG A 93 19.34 8.62 -12.74
N TYR A 94 18.09 8.86 -13.13
CA TYR A 94 17.00 9.15 -12.18
C TYR A 94 16.64 7.94 -11.33
N PHE A 95 16.55 6.76 -11.92
CA PHE A 95 16.37 5.52 -11.17
C PHE A 95 17.47 5.35 -10.10
N SER A 96 18.74 5.50 -10.51
CA SER A 96 19.88 5.41 -9.61
C SER A 96 19.83 6.47 -8.50
N LEU A 97 19.43 7.70 -8.84
CA LEU A 97 19.25 8.77 -7.86
C LEU A 97 18.23 8.40 -6.79
N PHE A 98 17.07 7.86 -7.19
CA PHE A 98 16.02 7.48 -6.23
C PHE A 98 16.45 6.30 -5.36
N VAL A 99 17.14 5.30 -5.91
CA VAL A 99 17.64 4.15 -5.12
C VAL A 99 18.66 4.61 -4.07
N TRP A 100 19.64 5.44 -4.45
CA TRP A 100 20.65 5.92 -3.51
C TRP A 100 20.06 6.91 -2.48
N THR A 101 19.12 7.75 -2.90
CA THR A 101 18.40 8.63 -1.98
C THR A 101 17.58 7.83 -0.98
N ALA A 102 16.87 6.78 -1.40
CA ALA A 102 16.10 5.92 -0.54
C ALA A 102 16.98 5.17 0.47
N LEU A 103 18.13 4.66 0.02
CA LEU A 103 19.09 3.99 0.90
C LEU A 103 19.64 4.95 1.95
N LEU A 104 20.08 6.14 1.53
CA LEU A 104 20.62 7.17 2.45
C LEU A 104 19.54 7.63 3.45
N ALA A 105 18.34 7.94 2.96
CA ALA A 105 17.22 8.30 3.81
C ALA A 105 16.90 7.18 4.81
N GLY A 106 16.90 5.92 4.36
CA GLY A 106 16.68 4.76 5.20
C GLY A 106 17.71 4.64 6.32
N ILE A 107 18.99 4.85 6.02
CA ILE A 107 20.08 4.80 7.02
C ILE A 107 19.91 5.93 8.05
N VAL A 108 19.64 7.15 7.60
CA VAL A 108 19.45 8.32 8.50
C VAL A 108 18.21 8.10 9.37
N LEU A 109 17.10 7.68 8.77
CA LEU A 109 15.85 7.42 9.49
C LEU A 109 15.98 6.24 10.46
N ALA A 110 16.77 5.22 10.12
CA ALA A 110 17.08 4.11 11.03
C ALA A 110 17.86 4.58 12.25
N ALA A 111 18.92 5.38 12.04
CA ALA A 111 19.75 5.90 13.13
C ALA A 111 18.92 6.78 14.09
N VAL A 112 18.12 7.71 13.55
CA VAL A 112 17.22 8.54 14.34
C VAL A 112 16.13 7.69 15.00
N GLY A 113 15.52 6.77 14.23
CA GLY A 113 14.42 5.92 14.68
C GLY A 113 14.78 5.05 15.88
N VAL A 114 15.95 4.41 15.86
CA VAL A 114 16.45 3.60 17.00
C VAL A 114 16.55 4.41 18.29
N LEU A 115 16.90 5.70 18.19
CA LEU A 115 17.02 6.61 19.35
C LEU A 115 15.64 7.05 19.86
N ILE A 116 14.68 7.30 18.95
CA ILE A 116 13.37 7.85 19.32
C ILE A 116 12.30 6.79 19.65
N VAL A 117 12.57 5.50 19.41
CA VAL A 117 11.59 4.42 19.68
C VAL A 117 11.10 4.43 21.13
N ARG A 118 11.98 4.60 22.12
CA ARG A 118 11.59 4.58 23.52
C ARG A 118 10.68 5.74 23.90
N PRO A 119 11.02 7.02 23.62
CA PRO A 119 10.09 8.11 23.85
C PRO A 119 8.80 8.00 23.03
N ALA A 120 8.85 7.50 21.81
CA ALA A 120 7.66 7.27 20.99
C ALA A 120 6.73 6.23 21.62
N ALA A 121 7.24 5.09 22.06
CA ALA A 121 6.46 4.05 22.73
C ALA A 121 5.82 4.56 24.03
N SER A 122 6.58 5.32 24.84
CA SER A 122 6.05 5.93 26.06
C SER A 122 4.95 6.96 25.76
N LEU A 123 5.12 7.79 24.72
CA LEU A 123 4.11 8.77 24.28
C LEU A 123 2.82 8.08 23.80
N LEU A 124 2.94 6.90 23.21
CA LEU A 124 1.80 6.07 22.78
C LEU A 124 1.12 5.35 23.95
N GLY A 125 1.64 5.48 25.18
CA GLY A 125 1.03 4.92 26.38
C GLY A 125 1.59 3.56 26.81
N ALA A 126 2.76 3.12 26.28
CA ALA A 126 3.42 1.92 26.75
C ALA A 126 4.10 2.17 28.11
N GLU A 127 3.84 1.28 29.08
CA GLU A 127 4.46 1.33 30.42
C GLU A 127 4.95 -0.05 30.84
N GLY A 128 5.87 -0.11 31.79
CA GLY A 128 6.38 -1.35 32.38
C GLY A 128 6.91 -2.35 31.34
N GLU A 129 6.51 -3.61 31.46
CA GLU A 129 6.92 -4.70 30.57
C GLU A 129 6.51 -4.47 29.10
N MET A 130 5.34 -3.87 28.87
CA MET A 130 4.87 -3.52 27.54
C MET A 130 5.80 -2.51 26.84
N LEU A 131 6.34 -1.54 27.59
CA LEU A 131 7.31 -0.58 27.05
C LEU A 131 8.60 -1.30 26.62
N ASP A 132 9.09 -2.23 27.42
CA ASP A 132 10.32 -2.96 27.11
C ASP A 132 10.15 -3.83 25.84
N TYR A 133 9.02 -4.52 25.69
CA TYR A 133 8.68 -5.24 24.44
C TYR A 133 8.58 -4.31 23.25
N ALA A 134 7.87 -3.19 23.37
CA ALA A 134 7.72 -2.21 22.29
C ALA A 134 9.08 -1.63 21.87
N VAL A 135 9.97 -1.35 22.81
CA VAL A 135 11.31 -0.81 22.52
C VAL A 135 12.20 -1.84 21.84
N ARG A 136 12.22 -3.09 22.30
CA ARG A 136 13.04 -4.18 21.69
C ARG A 136 12.59 -4.45 20.26
N TYR A 137 11.29 -4.64 20.05
CA TYR A 137 10.71 -4.84 18.73
C TYR A 137 10.93 -3.65 17.81
N GLY A 138 10.57 -2.46 18.28
CA GLY A 138 10.66 -1.23 17.50
C GLY A 138 12.10 -0.88 17.09
N ARG A 139 13.10 -1.09 17.95
CA ARG A 139 14.52 -0.86 17.60
C ARG A 139 14.99 -1.75 16.45
N LEU A 140 14.62 -3.02 16.44
CA LEU A 140 14.96 -3.95 15.36
C LEU A 140 14.29 -3.54 14.04
N LEU A 141 13.01 -3.14 14.09
CA LEU A 141 12.31 -2.65 12.91
C LEU A 141 12.84 -1.30 12.41
N MET A 142 13.25 -0.40 13.32
CA MET A 142 13.90 0.84 12.89
C MET A 142 15.27 0.56 12.25
N ALA A 143 16.04 -0.40 12.76
CA ALA A 143 17.29 -0.80 12.15
C ALA A 143 17.11 -1.41 10.76
N SER A 144 15.97 -2.04 10.47
CA SER A 144 15.65 -2.59 9.15
C SER A 144 15.11 -1.57 8.13
N LEU A 145 14.87 -0.31 8.52
CA LEU A 145 14.28 0.71 7.64
C LEU A 145 15.00 0.86 6.28
N PRO A 146 16.33 0.81 6.16
CA PRO A 146 16.98 0.92 4.86
C PRO A 146 16.50 -0.15 3.88
N THR A 147 16.37 -1.39 4.34
CA THR A 147 15.91 -2.51 3.51
C THR A 147 14.40 -2.46 3.27
N PHE A 148 13.61 -2.03 4.25
CA PHE A 148 12.17 -1.85 4.12
C PHE A 148 11.82 -0.75 3.11
N ILE A 149 12.51 0.39 3.17
CA ILE A 149 12.35 1.49 2.21
C ILE A 149 12.73 1.04 0.80
N LEU A 150 13.85 0.30 0.65
CA LEU A 150 14.24 -0.25 -0.66
C LEU A 150 13.24 -1.28 -1.17
N GLN A 151 12.71 -2.16 -0.33
CA GLN A 151 11.68 -3.14 -0.70
C GLN A 151 10.45 -2.45 -1.31
N ASN A 152 9.94 -1.41 -0.64
CA ASN A 152 8.78 -0.66 -1.11
C ASN A 152 9.06 0.12 -2.39
N LEU A 153 10.24 0.72 -2.49
CA LEU A 153 10.70 1.42 -3.69
C LEU A 153 10.77 0.46 -4.89
N PHE A 154 11.42 -0.70 -4.74
CA PHE A 154 11.57 -1.66 -5.83
C PHE A 154 10.25 -2.27 -6.28
N GLN A 155 9.24 -2.33 -5.43
CA GLN A 155 7.90 -2.78 -5.80
C GLN A 155 7.32 -2.00 -6.99
N SER A 156 7.49 -0.67 -6.99
CA SER A 156 7.10 0.20 -8.11
C SER A 156 8.08 0.10 -9.30
N PHE A 157 9.38 0.05 -9.02
CA PHE A 157 10.39 0.04 -10.08
C PHE A 157 10.47 -1.25 -10.86
N PHE A 158 10.10 -2.41 -10.31
CA PHE A 158 10.00 -3.64 -11.10
C PHE A 158 8.93 -3.54 -12.20
N VAL A 159 7.87 -2.80 -11.96
CA VAL A 159 6.83 -2.57 -12.97
C VAL A 159 7.36 -1.65 -14.07
N THR A 160 8.01 -0.55 -13.69
CA THR A 160 8.67 0.38 -14.63
C THR A 160 9.80 -0.31 -15.42
N ALA A 161 10.47 -1.27 -14.80
CA ALA A 161 11.50 -2.10 -15.41
C ALA A 161 10.97 -3.20 -16.35
N GLU A 162 9.66 -3.25 -16.61
CA GLU A 162 8.97 -4.27 -17.40
C GLU A 162 9.14 -5.70 -16.84
N LYS A 163 9.30 -5.82 -15.51
CA LYS A 163 9.54 -7.08 -14.80
C LYS A 163 8.57 -7.31 -13.62
N PRO A 164 7.25 -7.08 -13.78
CA PRO A 164 6.32 -7.22 -12.66
C PRO A 164 6.29 -8.65 -12.08
N GLN A 165 6.52 -9.70 -12.93
CA GLN A 165 6.62 -11.09 -12.45
C GLN A 165 7.81 -11.31 -11.53
N LEU A 166 8.94 -10.65 -11.82
CA LEU A 166 10.13 -10.73 -10.97
C LEU A 166 9.91 -10.00 -9.65
N GLY A 167 9.24 -8.83 -9.67
CA GLY A 167 8.80 -8.13 -8.46
C GLY A 167 7.92 -9.01 -7.57
N PHE A 168 6.96 -9.71 -8.18
CA PHE A 168 6.13 -10.68 -7.47
C PHE A 168 6.97 -11.82 -6.86
N ALA A 169 7.90 -12.39 -7.62
CA ALA A 169 8.77 -13.46 -7.12
C ALA A 169 9.63 -13.02 -5.91
N PHE A 170 10.19 -11.81 -5.93
CA PHE A 170 10.92 -11.27 -4.78
C PHE A 170 10.01 -11.00 -3.57
N THR A 171 8.77 -10.56 -3.80
CA THR A 171 7.80 -10.40 -2.70
C THR A 171 7.44 -11.74 -2.08
N VAL A 172 7.24 -12.78 -2.91
CA VAL A 172 6.98 -14.15 -2.43
C VAL A 172 8.19 -14.70 -1.67
N ALA A 173 9.41 -14.46 -2.15
CA ALA A 173 10.62 -14.87 -1.45
C ALA A 173 10.74 -14.16 -0.08
N ALA A 174 10.53 -12.85 -0.03
CA ALA A 174 10.58 -12.09 1.22
C ALA A 174 9.50 -12.54 2.21
N GLY A 175 8.23 -12.56 1.80
CA GLY A 175 7.14 -12.97 2.68
C GLY A 175 7.19 -14.44 3.08
N GLY A 176 7.64 -15.33 2.17
CA GLY A 176 7.90 -16.73 2.48
C GLY A 176 9.02 -16.89 3.54
N THR A 177 10.09 -16.09 3.42
CA THR A 177 11.16 -16.04 4.43
C THR A 177 10.61 -15.58 5.78
N ASN A 178 9.76 -14.55 5.80
CA ASN A 178 9.12 -14.10 7.04
C ASN A 178 8.30 -15.21 7.69
N MET A 179 7.36 -15.83 6.96
CA MET A 179 6.52 -16.90 7.49
C MET A 179 7.33 -18.07 8.04
N VAL A 180 8.39 -18.50 7.33
CA VAL A 180 9.26 -19.61 7.78
C VAL A 180 10.02 -19.21 9.04
N LEU A 181 10.58 -18.02 9.07
CA LEU A 181 11.35 -17.55 10.23
C LEU A 181 10.46 -17.26 11.44
N ASP A 182 9.22 -16.81 11.27
CA ASP A 182 8.25 -16.66 12.36
C ASP A 182 7.96 -18.01 13.02
N VAL A 183 7.69 -19.04 12.22
CA VAL A 183 7.47 -20.40 12.75
C VAL A 183 8.72 -20.91 13.46
N LEU A 184 9.91 -20.69 12.90
CA LEU A 184 11.17 -21.16 13.49
C LEU A 184 11.55 -20.35 14.74
N LEU A 185 11.65 -19.02 14.63
CA LEU A 185 12.18 -18.18 15.70
C LEU A 185 11.16 -17.95 16.83
N VAL A 186 9.89 -17.79 16.47
CA VAL A 186 8.83 -17.50 17.44
C VAL A 186 8.19 -18.80 17.93
N GLY A 187 7.81 -19.68 16.99
CA GLY A 187 7.09 -20.92 17.33
C GLY A 187 7.98 -22.01 17.94
N MET A 188 9.13 -22.31 17.32
CA MET A 188 9.99 -23.44 17.75
C MET A 188 11.07 -23.02 18.75
N LEU A 189 11.75 -21.89 18.52
CA LEU A 189 12.85 -21.42 19.37
C LEU A 189 12.37 -20.52 20.52
N HIS A 190 11.07 -20.22 20.59
CA HIS A 190 10.46 -19.37 21.62
C HIS A 190 11.18 -18.01 21.79
N GLY A 191 11.67 -17.43 20.68
CA GLY A 191 12.41 -16.17 20.64
C GLY A 191 11.58 -14.91 20.95
N GLY A 192 10.29 -15.09 21.28
CA GLY A 192 9.40 -14.01 21.69
C GLY A 192 9.28 -12.89 20.65
N VAL A 193 9.16 -11.67 21.14
CA VAL A 193 9.02 -10.45 20.31
C VAL A 193 10.27 -10.19 19.46
N GLU A 194 11.45 -10.53 19.99
CA GLU A 194 12.71 -10.35 19.28
C GLU A 194 12.81 -11.31 18.08
N GLY A 195 12.34 -12.56 18.27
CA GLY A 195 12.25 -13.53 17.18
C GLY A 195 11.40 -13.05 16.01
N ALA A 196 10.23 -12.48 16.29
CA ALA A 196 9.35 -11.89 15.28
C ALA A 196 10.00 -10.67 14.59
N ALA A 197 10.65 -9.80 15.36
CA ALA A 197 11.35 -8.64 14.78
C ALA A 197 12.52 -9.04 13.89
N ILE A 198 13.29 -10.09 14.26
CA ILE A 198 14.39 -10.62 13.45
C ILE A 198 13.86 -11.27 12.17
N ALA A 199 12.75 -12.04 12.25
CA ALA A 199 12.10 -12.63 11.08
C ALA A 199 11.69 -11.55 10.07
N THR A 200 11.06 -10.48 10.55
CA THR A 200 10.67 -9.32 9.74
C THR A 200 11.89 -8.59 9.15
N PHE A 201 12.94 -8.37 9.96
CA PHE A 201 14.19 -7.76 9.51
C PHE A 201 14.82 -8.54 8.35
N ILE A 202 14.99 -9.86 8.49
CA ILE A 202 15.59 -10.72 7.46
C ILE A 202 14.70 -10.72 6.20
N SER A 203 13.39 -10.83 6.36
CA SER A 203 12.43 -10.75 5.26
C SER A 203 12.57 -9.45 4.47
N GLN A 204 12.63 -8.32 5.15
CA GLN A 204 12.82 -7.00 4.53
C GLN A 204 14.20 -6.89 3.88
N ALA A 205 15.23 -7.51 4.45
CA ALA A 205 16.56 -7.59 3.82
C ALA A 205 16.51 -8.40 2.52
N VAL A 206 15.81 -9.53 2.49
CA VAL A 206 15.57 -10.31 1.26
C VAL A 206 14.84 -9.46 0.22
N GLY A 207 13.77 -8.76 0.63
CA GLY A 207 12.94 -7.93 -0.26
C GLY A 207 13.62 -6.65 -0.75
N GLY A 208 14.61 -6.12 -0.04
CA GLY A 208 15.34 -4.90 -0.41
C GLY A 208 16.71 -5.18 -1.06
N VAL A 209 17.51 -6.07 -0.47
CA VAL A 209 18.89 -6.33 -0.93
C VAL A 209 18.93 -7.17 -2.21
N LEU A 210 18.10 -8.22 -2.34
CA LEU A 210 18.13 -9.04 -3.56
C LEU A 210 17.72 -8.25 -4.81
N PRO A 211 16.67 -7.40 -4.80
CA PRO A 211 16.41 -6.50 -5.90
C PRO A 211 17.55 -5.52 -6.18
N LEU A 212 18.19 -4.98 -5.15
CA LEU A 212 19.35 -4.09 -5.32
C LEU A 212 20.47 -4.80 -6.06
N LEU A 213 20.81 -6.03 -5.66
CA LEU A 213 21.82 -6.86 -6.33
C LEU A 213 21.42 -7.21 -7.76
N TYR A 214 20.15 -7.46 -8.03
CA TYR A 214 19.63 -7.71 -9.37
C TYR A 214 19.87 -6.49 -10.29
N PHE A 215 19.51 -5.29 -9.86
CA PHE A 215 19.68 -4.08 -10.67
C PHE A 215 21.15 -3.64 -10.78
N LEU A 216 22.02 -3.98 -9.84
CA LEU A 216 23.47 -3.77 -9.92
C LEU A 216 24.15 -4.75 -10.88
N SER A 217 23.54 -5.91 -11.14
CA SER A 217 24.14 -6.93 -11.97
C SER A 217 24.14 -6.53 -13.44
N ARG A 218 25.30 -6.63 -14.10
CA ARG A 218 25.43 -6.44 -15.56
C ARG A 218 24.64 -7.47 -16.39
N ARG A 219 24.20 -8.58 -15.77
CA ARG A 219 23.36 -9.60 -16.39
C ARG A 219 21.87 -9.31 -16.28
N SER A 220 21.50 -8.20 -15.67
CA SER A 220 20.10 -7.77 -15.58
C SER A 220 19.51 -7.59 -16.98
N THR A 221 18.34 -8.19 -17.21
CA THR A 221 17.55 -8.03 -18.45
C THR A 221 16.49 -6.94 -18.31
N SER A 222 16.67 -6.04 -17.37
CA SER A 222 15.79 -4.91 -17.08
C SER A 222 15.88 -3.85 -18.19
N SER A 223 14.82 -3.06 -18.35
CA SER A 223 14.83 -1.87 -19.22
C SER A 223 15.54 -0.66 -18.60
N ILE A 224 15.73 -0.68 -17.27
CA ILE A 224 16.44 0.33 -16.49
C ILE A 224 17.59 -0.31 -15.72
N HIS A 225 18.68 0.42 -15.54
CA HIS A 225 19.91 -0.07 -14.92
C HIS A 225 20.38 0.85 -13.82
N LEU A 226 20.94 0.25 -12.76
CA LEU A 226 21.55 1.00 -11.66
C LEU A 226 22.99 1.36 -12.02
N GLY A 227 23.33 2.64 -11.91
CA GLY A 227 24.65 3.14 -12.27
C GLY A 227 25.05 4.38 -11.48
N ARG A 228 25.98 5.14 -12.08
CA ARG A 228 26.41 6.42 -11.51
C ARG A 228 25.31 7.47 -11.71
N THR A 229 25.12 8.29 -10.70
CA THR A 229 24.16 9.40 -10.74
C THR A 229 24.78 10.65 -10.11
N GLN A 230 24.22 11.80 -10.43
CA GLN A 230 24.55 13.06 -9.78
C GLN A 230 23.38 13.49 -8.90
N TRP A 231 23.69 14.09 -7.76
CA TRP A 231 22.68 14.61 -6.85
C TRP A 231 21.86 15.71 -7.54
N ASN A 232 20.56 15.53 -7.58
CA ASN A 232 19.62 16.51 -8.14
C ASN A 232 18.43 16.69 -7.20
N GLY A 233 18.52 17.66 -6.32
CA GLY A 233 17.49 17.96 -5.32
C GLY A 233 16.13 18.35 -5.91
N SER A 234 16.11 18.95 -7.09
CA SER A 234 14.87 19.32 -7.77
C SER A 234 14.10 18.07 -8.21
N VAL A 235 14.77 17.07 -8.76
CA VAL A 235 14.16 15.80 -9.18
C VAL A 235 13.65 15.01 -7.98
N ILE A 236 14.44 14.97 -6.88
CA ILE A 236 14.02 14.32 -5.63
C ILE A 236 12.77 15.01 -5.07
N ARG A 237 12.76 16.35 -5.00
CA ARG A 237 11.60 17.12 -4.56
C ARG A 237 10.37 16.83 -5.41
N SER A 238 10.53 16.77 -6.73
CA SER A 238 9.43 16.43 -7.64
C SER A 238 8.89 15.03 -7.39
N ALA A 239 9.76 14.04 -7.15
CA ALA A 239 9.33 12.69 -6.78
C ALA A 239 8.60 12.65 -5.44
N CYS A 240 9.09 13.37 -4.43
CA CYS A 240 8.41 13.46 -3.13
C CYS A 240 7.04 14.10 -3.24
N ILE A 241 6.89 15.19 -4.00
CA ILE A 241 5.59 15.83 -4.25
C ILE A 241 4.67 14.86 -5.01
N ASN A 242 5.19 14.19 -6.04
CA ASN A 242 4.40 13.29 -6.86
C ASN A 242 3.95 12.03 -6.11
N GLY A 243 4.77 11.50 -5.22
CA GLY A 243 4.43 10.35 -4.38
C GLY A 243 3.84 10.69 -3.00
N SER A 244 3.59 11.97 -2.70
CA SER A 244 3.09 12.42 -1.38
C SER A 244 1.70 11.84 -1.04
N SER A 245 0.93 11.42 -2.03
CA SER A 245 -0.35 10.71 -1.85
C SER A 245 -0.22 9.45 -1.00
N GLU A 246 0.90 8.71 -1.13
CA GLU A 246 1.17 7.50 -0.35
C GLU A 246 1.44 7.83 1.13
N LEU A 247 2.25 8.87 1.38
CA LEU A 247 2.51 9.35 2.74
C LEU A 247 1.21 9.82 3.42
N MET A 248 0.41 10.60 2.70
CA MET A 248 -0.89 11.08 3.18
C MET A 248 -1.83 9.93 3.50
N THR A 249 -1.89 8.91 2.66
CA THR A 249 -2.73 7.73 2.87
C THR A 249 -2.33 7.00 4.16
N ASN A 250 -1.03 6.71 4.35
CA ASN A 250 -0.55 5.97 5.53
C ASN A 250 -0.75 6.77 6.83
N LEU A 251 -0.47 8.07 6.82
CA LEU A 251 -0.71 8.94 7.98
C LEU A 251 -2.20 9.00 8.33
N SER A 252 -3.04 9.16 7.31
CA SER A 252 -4.49 9.25 7.46
C SER A 252 -5.08 7.96 8.05
N MET A 253 -4.63 6.80 7.56
CA MET A 253 -5.12 5.51 8.06
C MET A 253 -4.92 5.35 9.56
N SER A 254 -3.77 5.77 10.10
CA SER A 254 -3.50 5.70 11.54
C SER A 254 -4.45 6.58 12.35
N LEU A 255 -4.67 7.83 11.93
CA LEU A 255 -5.55 8.78 12.62
C LEU A 255 -7.02 8.34 12.55
N VAL A 256 -7.46 7.91 11.38
CA VAL A 256 -8.83 7.45 11.16
C VAL A 256 -9.11 6.18 11.95
N ASN A 257 -8.17 5.26 12.05
CA ASN A 257 -8.31 4.02 12.81
C ASN A 257 -8.52 4.29 14.32
N ILE A 258 -7.80 5.27 14.87
CA ILE A 258 -8.00 5.71 16.26
C ILE A 258 -9.44 6.22 16.45
N LEU A 259 -9.94 7.04 15.53
CA LEU A 259 -11.29 7.58 15.63
C LEU A 259 -12.36 6.50 15.44
N TYR A 260 -12.16 5.53 14.54
CA TYR A 260 -13.04 4.36 14.40
C TYR A 260 -13.16 3.60 15.71
N ASN A 261 -12.05 3.25 16.33
CA ASN A 261 -12.03 2.53 17.60
C ASN A 261 -12.73 3.33 18.71
N TYR A 262 -12.51 4.65 18.80
CA TYR A 262 -13.18 5.51 19.76
C TYR A 262 -14.71 5.51 19.58
N GLN A 263 -15.19 5.68 18.35
CA GLN A 263 -16.62 5.67 18.07
C GLN A 263 -17.25 4.31 18.31
N LEU A 264 -16.57 3.24 17.92
CA LEU A 264 -17.09 1.87 18.11
C LEU A 264 -17.16 1.48 19.58
N LEU A 265 -16.16 1.86 20.39
CA LEU A 265 -16.21 1.70 21.86
C LEU A 265 -17.41 2.41 22.45
N ARG A 266 -17.71 3.61 21.98
CA ARG A 266 -18.84 4.42 22.46
C ARG A 266 -20.20 3.81 22.13
N PHE A 267 -20.39 3.25 20.92
CA PHE A 267 -21.69 2.79 20.42
C PHE A 267 -21.96 1.28 20.61
N ALA A 268 -20.92 0.46 20.59
CA ALA A 268 -21.04 -1.00 20.62
C ALA A 268 -20.05 -1.68 21.57
N GLY A 269 -19.28 -0.91 22.37
CA GLY A 269 -18.31 -1.46 23.29
C GLY A 269 -17.22 -2.29 22.63
N GLU A 270 -16.72 -3.29 23.34
CA GLU A 270 -15.67 -4.20 22.85
C GLU A 270 -16.09 -4.99 21.61
N ASN A 271 -17.38 -5.36 21.51
CA ASN A 271 -17.92 -6.10 20.36
C ASN A 271 -17.80 -5.29 19.06
N GLY A 272 -18.03 -3.97 19.12
CA GLY A 272 -17.85 -3.10 17.96
C GLY A 272 -16.41 -3.06 17.44
N VAL A 273 -15.44 -2.96 18.36
CA VAL A 273 -14.01 -2.96 18.02
C VAL A 273 -13.58 -4.31 17.46
N ALA A 274 -14.06 -5.42 18.06
CA ALA A 274 -13.77 -6.77 17.59
C ALA A 274 -14.34 -7.01 16.19
N ALA A 275 -15.59 -6.60 15.94
CA ALA A 275 -16.22 -6.67 14.62
C ALA A 275 -15.43 -5.88 13.56
N TYR A 276 -14.98 -4.67 13.89
CA TYR A 276 -14.16 -3.85 13.00
C TYR A 276 -12.81 -4.48 12.69
N GLY A 277 -12.17 -5.11 13.67
CA GLY A 277 -10.93 -5.86 13.46
C GLY A 277 -11.09 -6.95 12.39
N VAL A 278 -12.16 -7.76 12.49
CA VAL A 278 -12.47 -8.80 11.48
C VAL A 278 -12.70 -8.18 10.10
N ILE A 279 -13.47 -7.07 10.04
CA ILE A 279 -13.72 -6.36 8.79
C ILE A 279 -12.42 -5.89 8.16
N MET A 280 -11.51 -5.33 8.94
CA MET A 280 -10.22 -4.83 8.44
C MET A 280 -9.36 -5.93 7.83
N TYR A 281 -9.23 -7.08 8.48
CA TYR A 281 -8.48 -8.21 7.92
C TYR A 281 -9.04 -8.67 6.56
N ALA A 282 -10.36 -8.75 6.44
CA ALA A 282 -10.98 -9.10 5.17
C ALA A 282 -10.84 -7.98 4.13
N ALA A 283 -11.03 -6.72 4.54
CA ALA A 283 -10.93 -5.56 3.65
C ALA A 283 -9.55 -5.43 3.00
N PHE A 284 -8.47 -5.75 3.71
CA PHE A 284 -7.12 -5.71 3.13
C PHE A 284 -6.99 -6.55 1.86
N LEU A 285 -7.64 -7.72 1.79
CA LEU A 285 -7.60 -8.58 0.60
C LEU A 285 -8.36 -7.95 -0.58
N PHE A 286 -9.51 -7.32 -0.33
CA PHE A 286 -10.27 -6.65 -1.39
C PHE A 286 -9.59 -5.39 -1.88
N VAL A 287 -9.04 -4.59 -0.98
CA VAL A 287 -8.27 -3.37 -1.29
C VAL A 287 -7.02 -3.69 -2.10
N ALA A 288 -6.33 -4.80 -1.78
CA ALA A 288 -5.12 -5.24 -2.48
C ALA A 288 -5.31 -5.40 -3.99
N VAL A 289 -6.51 -5.80 -4.44
CA VAL A 289 -6.83 -5.93 -5.86
C VAL A 289 -6.82 -4.58 -6.56
N PHE A 290 -7.43 -3.56 -5.97
CA PHE A 290 -7.48 -2.21 -6.54
C PHE A 290 -6.11 -1.53 -6.52
N VAL A 291 -5.39 -1.63 -5.40
CA VAL A 291 -4.03 -1.07 -5.27
C VAL A 291 -3.07 -1.77 -6.24
N GLY A 292 -3.13 -3.10 -6.34
CA GLY A 292 -2.29 -3.87 -7.26
C GLY A 292 -2.55 -3.49 -8.74
N TYR A 293 -3.82 -3.25 -9.11
CA TYR A 293 -4.15 -2.74 -10.43
C TYR A 293 -3.58 -1.33 -10.66
N ALA A 294 -3.74 -0.44 -9.69
CA ALA A 294 -3.28 0.93 -9.76
C ALA A 294 -1.74 1.00 -9.92
N VAL A 295 -0.99 0.30 -9.07
CA VAL A 295 0.48 0.20 -9.14
C VAL A 295 0.95 -0.42 -10.45
N GLY A 296 0.26 -1.48 -10.92
CA GLY A 296 0.62 -2.18 -12.15
C GLY A 296 0.37 -1.36 -13.42
N SER A 297 -0.65 -0.51 -13.44
CA SER A 297 -1.01 0.31 -14.62
C SER A 297 -0.26 1.65 -14.67
N ALA A 298 0.21 2.18 -13.54
CA ALA A 298 0.83 3.50 -13.47
C ALA A 298 2.05 3.68 -14.40
N PRO A 299 3.04 2.77 -14.48
CA PRO A 299 4.17 2.93 -15.39
C PRO A 299 3.80 2.91 -16.88
N ILE A 300 2.74 2.19 -17.26
CA ILE A 300 2.23 2.20 -18.64
C ILE A 300 1.69 3.59 -18.98
N VAL A 301 0.92 4.18 -18.08
CA VAL A 301 0.37 5.54 -18.22
C VAL A 301 1.49 6.57 -18.29
N SER A 302 2.49 6.49 -17.37
CA SER A 302 3.64 7.39 -17.34
C SER A 302 4.42 7.35 -18.64
N TYR A 303 4.69 6.14 -19.16
CA TYR A 303 5.43 5.95 -20.41
C TYR A 303 4.69 6.61 -21.59
N HIS A 304 3.41 6.31 -21.79
CA HIS A 304 2.66 6.86 -22.92
C HIS A 304 2.43 8.37 -22.80
N TYR A 305 2.36 8.88 -21.58
CA TYR A 305 2.34 10.33 -21.37
C TYR A 305 3.67 10.97 -21.79
N GLY A 306 4.81 10.43 -21.38
CA GLY A 306 6.13 10.89 -21.81
C GLY A 306 6.33 10.79 -23.33
N ALA A 307 5.85 9.71 -23.95
CA ALA A 307 5.86 9.50 -25.39
C ALA A 307 4.86 10.38 -26.15
N ARG A 308 4.05 11.21 -25.48
CA ARG A 308 2.96 12.03 -26.07
C ARG A 308 1.97 11.21 -26.88
N ASN A 309 1.77 9.93 -26.53
CA ASN A 309 0.84 9.03 -27.20
C ASN A 309 -0.56 9.16 -26.58
N HIS A 310 -1.26 10.23 -26.91
CA HIS A 310 -2.59 10.52 -26.39
C HIS A 310 -3.65 9.47 -26.78
N ALA A 311 -3.47 8.81 -27.94
CA ALA A 311 -4.37 7.74 -28.36
C ALA A 311 -4.31 6.55 -27.40
N GLU A 312 -3.09 6.14 -26.99
CA GLU A 312 -2.92 5.04 -26.04
C GLU A 312 -3.29 5.47 -24.60
N LEU A 313 -3.04 6.71 -24.21
CA LEU A 313 -3.54 7.24 -22.94
C LEU A 313 -5.05 7.15 -22.82
N ASN A 314 -5.77 7.54 -23.88
CA ASN A 314 -7.23 7.40 -23.93
C ASN A 314 -7.69 5.96 -23.85
N ASN A 315 -7.00 5.07 -24.60
CA ASN A 315 -7.24 3.63 -24.57
C ASN A 315 -7.08 3.06 -23.15
N LEU A 316 -5.99 3.39 -22.47
CA LEU A 316 -5.69 2.97 -21.10
C LEU A 316 -6.70 3.52 -20.09
N TYR A 317 -7.01 4.83 -20.17
CA TYR A 317 -7.98 5.46 -19.30
C TYR A 317 -9.35 4.80 -19.40
N SER A 318 -9.86 4.63 -20.63
CA SER A 318 -11.18 4.06 -20.87
C SER A 318 -11.26 2.57 -20.48
N LYS A 319 -10.24 1.78 -20.80
CA LYS A 319 -10.17 0.36 -20.42
C LYS A 319 -10.02 0.17 -18.92
N SER A 320 -9.20 0.98 -18.26
CA SER A 320 -9.00 0.92 -16.82
C SER A 320 -10.28 1.24 -16.05
N LEU A 321 -11.00 2.29 -16.43
CA LEU A 321 -12.28 2.61 -15.78
C LEU A 321 -13.32 1.50 -15.94
N ARG A 322 -13.40 0.87 -17.11
CA ARG A 322 -14.30 -0.28 -17.33
C ARG A 322 -13.88 -1.50 -16.51
N LEU A 323 -12.58 -1.83 -16.48
CA LEU A 323 -12.06 -2.95 -15.68
C LEU A 323 -12.31 -2.71 -14.20
N ILE A 324 -12.02 -1.51 -13.70
CA ILE A 324 -12.28 -1.14 -12.30
C ILE A 324 -13.76 -1.24 -11.98
N GLY A 325 -14.65 -0.78 -12.86
CA GLY A 325 -16.09 -0.92 -12.69
C GLY A 325 -16.53 -2.39 -12.57
N VAL A 326 -16.04 -3.25 -13.46
CA VAL A 326 -16.31 -4.70 -13.39
C VAL A 326 -15.75 -5.31 -12.10
N VAL A 327 -14.49 -4.99 -11.76
CA VAL A 327 -13.85 -5.49 -10.53
C VAL A 327 -14.57 -4.96 -9.30
N ALA A 328 -15.02 -3.71 -9.27
CA ALA A 328 -15.78 -3.15 -8.16
C ALA A 328 -17.09 -3.91 -7.90
N VAL A 329 -17.84 -4.20 -8.97
CA VAL A 329 -19.07 -5.03 -8.85
C VAL A 329 -18.72 -6.43 -8.35
N LEU A 330 -17.70 -7.07 -8.93
CA LEU A 330 -17.27 -8.42 -8.54
C LEU A 330 -16.78 -8.47 -7.09
N MET A 331 -15.96 -7.52 -6.65
CA MET A 331 -15.45 -7.47 -5.27
C MET A 331 -16.56 -7.20 -4.27
N THR A 332 -17.50 -6.31 -4.58
CA THR A 332 -18.67 -6.07 -3.73
C THR A 332 -19.56 -7.32 -3.65
N ALA A 333 -19.87 -7.95 -4.78
CA ALA A 333 -20.66 -9.18 -4.78
C ALA A 333 -19.95 -10.33 -4.06
N LEU A 334 -18.66 -10.53 -4.31
CA LEU A 334 -17.86 -11.56 -3.66
C LEU A 334 -17.77 -11.33 -2.14
N SER A 335 -17.58 -10.08 -1.70
CA SER A 335 -17.58 -9.76 -0.27
C SER A 335 -18.93 -10.10 0.36
N MET A 336 -20.06 -9.76 -0.26
CA MET A 336 -21.39 -10.10 0.25
C MET A 336 -21.59 -11.60 0.41
N VAL A 337 -21.07 -12.42 -0.51
CA VAL A 337 -21.14 -13.88 -0.42
C VAL A 337 -20.21 -14.42 0.67
N LEU A 338 -19.00 -13.86 0.80
CA LEU A 338 -17.99 -14.37 1.74
C LEU A 338 -18.20 -13.92 3.19
N ILE A 339 -18.91 -12.82 3.43
CA ILE A 339 -19.15 -12.25 4.78
C ILE A 339 -19.55 -13.31 5.82
N PRO A 340 -20.59 -14.15 5.62
CA PRO A 340 -21.00 -15.09 6.65
C PRO A 340 -19.95 -16.15 6.95
N TYR A 341 -19.15 -16.53 5.99
CA TYR A 341 -18.05 -17.50 6.16
C TYR A 341 -16.88 -16.88 6.90
N VAL A 342 -16.44 -15.69 6.48
CA VAL A 342 -15.35 -14.96 7.12
C VAL A 342 -15.71 -14.62 8.57
N ALA A 343 -16.88 -14.05 8.82
CA ALA A 343 -17.33 -13.73 10.17
C ALA A 343 -17.38 -14.99 11.06
N ARG A 344 -17.87 -16.12 10.55
CA ARG A 344 -17.92 -17.38 11.30
C ARG A 344 -16.54 -17.91 11.66
N ILE A 345 -15.54 -17.78 10.78
CA ILE A 345 -14.17 -18.22 11.08
C ILE A 345 -13.57 -17.44 12.26
N PHE A 346 -13.81 -16.13 12.33
CA PHE A 346 -13.19 -15.26 13.33
C PHE A 346 -13.99 -15.17 14.64
N VAL A 347 -15.31 -15.11 14.55
CA VAL A 347 -16.20 -14.81 15.69
C VAL A 347 -17.39 -15.77 15.82
N GLY A 348 -17.30 -16.98 15.24
CA GLY A 348 -18.36 -17.98 15.25
C GLY A 348 -18.65 -18.58 16.65
N TYR A 349 -17.82 -18.29 17.63
CA TYR A 349 -18.00 -18.70 19.03
C TYR A 349 -19.02 -17.83 19.80
N ASP A 350 -19.37 -16.65 19.29
CA ASP A 350 -20.31 -15.70 19.88
C ASP A 350 -21.38 -15.29 18.85
N ALA A 351 -22.63 -15.67 19.10
CA ALA A 351 -23.73 -15.45 18.16
C ALA A 351 -24.09 -13.97 17.98
N GLU A 352 -23.99 -13.17 19.04
CA GLU A 352 -24.28 -11.74 19.01
C GLU A 352 -23.19 -10.99 18.21
N LEU A 353 -21.92 -11.26 18.52
CA LEU A 353 -20.78 -10.69 17.80
C LEU A 353 -20.77 -11.13 16.32
N LEU A 354 -21.15 -12.37 16.03
CA LEU A 354 -21.27 -12.87 14.66
C LEU A 354 -22.33 -12.11 13.86
N ALA A 355 -23.49 -11.86 14.48
CA ALA A 355 -24.57 -11.10 13.86
C ALA A 355 -24.16 -9.65 13.61
N LEU A 356 -23.55 -8.99 14.61
CA LEU A 356 -23.02 -7.63 14.51
C LEU A 356 -21.95 -7.52 13.41
N THR A 357 -20.96 -8.43 13.41
CA THR A 357 -19.88 -8.44 12.41
C THR A 357 -20.42 -8.65 11.00
N SER A 358 -21.36 -9.59 10.83
CA SER A 358 -21.95 -9.87 9.52
C SER A 358 -22.75 -8.69 8.99
N HIS A 359 -23.50 -8.00 9.85
CA HIS A 359 -24.25 -6.80 9.49
C HIS A 359 -23.30 -5.64 9.16
N ALA A 360 -22.38 -5.32 10.05
CA ALA A 360 -21.39 -4.26 9.89
C ALA A 360 -20.57 -4.43 8.61
N PHE A 361 -20.14 -5.66 8.32
CA PHE A 361 -19.36 -5.93 7.10
C PHE A 361 -20.20 -5.74 5.84
N ARG A 362 -21.49 -6.10 5.81
CA ARG A 362 -22.36 -5.83 4.65
C ARG A 362 -22.44 -4.34 4.35
N VAL A 363 -22.60 -3.52 5.37
CA VAL A 363 -22.64 -2.06 5.22
C VAL A 363 -21.30 -1.52 4.76
N TYR A 364 -20.21 -1.98 5.39
CA TYR A 364 -18.84 -1.58 5.02
C TYR A 364 -18.49 -1.98 3.58
N ALA A 365 -18.91 -3.17 3.12
CA ALA A 365 -18.54 -3.70 1.79
C ALA A 365 -19.07 -2.86 0.62
N LEU A 366 -20.05 -2.01 0.83
CA LEU A 366 -20.54 -1.07 -0.18
C LEU A 366 -19.45 -0.10 -0.66
N ASN A 367 -18.44 0.18 0.17
CA ASN A 367 -17.32 1.04 -0.21
C ASN A 367 -16.49 0.45 -1.36
N PHE A 368 -16.40 -0.88 -1.51
CA PHE A 368 -15.64 -1.52 -2.58
C PHE A 368 -16.15 -1.17 -3.97
N PHE A 369 -17.44 -0.81 -4.08
CA PHE A 369 -18.01 -0.34 -5.34
C PHE A 369 -17.44 1.01 -5.79
N LEU A 370 -17.03 1.87 -4.87
CA LEU A 370 -16.57 3.24 -5.12
C LEU A 370 -15.06 3.40 -5.04
N MET A 371 -14.44 2.70 -4.08
CA MET A 371 -13.04 2.87 -3.70
C MET A 371 -12.06 2.67 -4.87
N GLY A 372 -12.33 1.68 -5.74
CA GLY A 372 -11.45 1.36 -6.86
C GLY A 372 -11.22 2.54 -7.81
N PHE A 373 -12.26 3.34 -8.06
CA PHE A 373 -12.16 4.52 -8.92
C PHE A 373 -11.29 5.62 -8.30
N ASN A 374 -11.38 5.80 -6.99
CA ASN A 374 -10.60 6.80 -6.25
C ASN A 374 -9.13 6.39 -6.16
N VAL A 375 -8.85 5.11 -5.86
CA VAL A 375 -7.49 4.55 -5.83
C VAL A 375 -6.82 4.72 -7.19
N TYR A 376 -7.52 4.32 -8.25
CA TYR A 376 -7.01 4.48 -9.60
C TYR A 376 -6.84 5.94 -9.99
N GLY A 377 -7.79 6.81 -9.65
CA GLY A 377 -7.73 8.25 -9.95
C GLY A 377 -6.49 8.91 -9.34
N SER A 378 -6.21 8.65 -8.08
CA SER A 378 -5.00 9.12 -7.41
C SER A 378 -3.74 8.61 -8.11
N SER A 379 -3.63 7.30 -8.36
CA SER A 379 -2.49 6.67 -9.02
C SER A 379 -2.31 7.15 -10.48
N PHE A 380 -3.41 7.38 -11.21
CA PHE A 380 -3.38 7.90 -12.57
C PHE A 380 -2.78 9.31 -12.63
N PHE A 381 -3.16 10.21 -11.71
CA PHE A 381 -2.56 11.55 -11.65
C PHE A 381 -1.10 11.51 -11.19
N THR A 382 -0.73 10.62 -10.28
CA THR A 382 0.68 10.36 -9.96
C THR A 382 1.46 9.93 -11.21
N ALA A 383 0.89 9.03 -12.00
CA ALA A 383 1.51 8.53 -13.24
C ALA A 383 1.68 9.64 -14.30
N LEU A 384 0.79 10.61 -14.35
CA LEU A 384 0.90 11.81 -15.21
C LEU A 384 1.87 12.88 -14.65
N GLY A 385 2.44 12.69 -13.46
CA GLY A 385 3.29 13.67 -12.79
C GLY A 385 2.53 14.79 -12.06
N ASP A 386 1.20 14.68 -11.93
CA ASP A 386 0.37 15.63 -11.18
C ASP A 386 0.16 15.16 -9.72
N GLY A 387 1.26 15.13 -8.97
CA GLY A 387 1.26 14.72 -7.58
C GLY A 387 0.37 15.55 -6.67
N VAL A 388 0.17 16.82 -6.99
CA VAL A 388 -0.72 17.70 -6.20
C VAL A 388 -2.18 17.24 -6.30
N THR A 389 -2.64 16.92 -7.51
CA THR A 389 -4.00 16.38 -7.70
C THR A 389 -4.15 15.01 -7.07
N SER A 390 -3.13 14.15 -7.18
CA SER A 390 -3.11 12.84 -6.54
C SER A 390 -3.17 12.96 -5.00
N ALA A 391 -2.33 13.80 -4.41
CA ALA A 391 -2.32 14.05 -2.97
C ALA A 391 -3.65 14.63 -2.47
N LEU A 392 -4.26 15.53 -3.23
CA LEU A 392 -5.56 16.10 -2.90
C LEU A 392 -6.66 15.03 -2.85
N ILE A 393 -6.73 14.15 -3.86
CA ILE A 393 -7.70 13.05 -3.90
C ILE A 393 -7.47 12.12 -2.70
N SER A 394 -6.22 11.73 -2.44
CA SER A 394 -5.89 10.85 -1.31
C SER A 394 -6.22 11.50 0.03
N PHE A 395 -5.83 12.75 0.26
CA PHE A 395 -6.11 13.47 1.50
C PHE A 395 -7.61 13.60 1.77
N LEU A 396 -8.37 14.04 0.77
CA LEU A 396 -9.82 14.20 0.90
C LEU A 396 -10.49 12.85 1.20
N ARG A 397 -10.08 11.79 0.49
CA ARG A 397 -10.63 10.45 0.62
C ARG A 397 -10.31 9.81 1.97
N THR A 398 -9.03 9.78 2.34
CA THR A 398 -8.56 8.98 3.46
C THR A 398 -8.56 9.72 4.80
N LEU A 399 -8.58 11.04 4.79
CA LEU A 399 -8.60 11.83 6.01
C LEU A 399 -9.88 12.68 6.14
N LEU A 400 -10.03 13.72 5.31
CA LEU A 400 -11.04 14.74 5.56
C LEU A 400 -12.47 14.17 5.52
N PHE A 401 -12.83 13.47 4.46
CA PHE A 401 -14.19 12.95 4.33
C PHE A 401 -14.45 11.81 5.30
N GLN A 402 -13.45 10.99 5.63
CA GLN A 402 -13.61 9.95 6.64
C GLN A 402 -13.76 10.52 8.04
N LEU A 403 -12.96 11.53 8.44
CA LEU A 403 -13.11 12.20 9.72
C LEU A 403 -14.49 12.87 9.83
N LEU A 404 -14.90 13.60 8.80
CA LEU A 404 -16.21 14.25 8.79
C LEU A 404 -17.35 13.24 8.89
N ALA A 405 -17.29 12.16 8.11
CA ALA A 405 -18.31 11.11 8.13
C ALA A 405 -18.37 10.41 9.49
N LEU A 406 -17.21 10.07 10.08
CA LEU A 406 -17.14 9.42 11.41
C LEU A 406 -17.59 10.32 12.57
N ILE A 407 -17.55 11.64 12.41
CA ILE A 407 -18.03 12.56 13.43
C ILE A 407 -19.53 12.85 13.23
N LEU A 408 -19.95 13.11 11.99
CA LEU A 408 -21.30 13.61 11.71
C LEU A 408 -22.35 12.51 11.57
N LEU A 409 -22.05 11.40 10.87
CA LEU A 409 -23.04 10.34 10.64
C LEU A 409 -23.50 9.66 11.92
N PRO A 410 -22.62 9.34 12.90
CA PRO A 410 -23.07 8.73 14.13
C PRO A 410 -24.00 9.61 14.98
N LEU A 411 -23.99 10.93 14.80
CA LEU A 411 -24.91 11.84 15.50
C LEU A 411 -26.37 11.64 15.06
N VAL A 412 -26.57 11.18 13.82
CA VAL A 412 -27.91 10.98 13.23
C VAL A 412 -28.28 9.52 13.16
N LEU A 413 -27.35 8.64 12.82
CA LEU A 413 -27.57 7.23 12.51
C LEU A 413 -27.03 6.28 13.60
N GLY A 414 -26.42 6.79 14.67
CA GLY A 414 -25.80 5.95 15.69
C GLY A 414 -24.70 5.06 15.11
N ILE A 415 -24.68 3.80 15.50
CA ILE A 415 -23.67 2.82 15.05
C ILE A 415 -23.67 2.61 13.53
N GLU A 416 -24.84 2.68 12.88
CA GLU A 416 -24.95 2.56 11.43
C GLU A 416 -24.16 3.66 10.71
N GLY A 417 -24.13 4.86 11.29
CA GLY A 417 -23.32 5.97 10.81
C GLY A 417 -21.81 5.66 10.85
N VAL A 418 -21.35 4.89 11.83
CA VAL A 418 -19.94 4.46 11.90
C VAL A 418 -19.61 3.49 10.76
N TRP A 419 -20.49 2.50 10.51
CA TRP A 419 -20.28 1.52 9.43
C TRP A 419 -20.38 2.13 8.03
N LEU A 420 -21.28 3.12 7.85
CA LEU A 420 -21.47 3.83 6.58
C LEU A 420 -20.38 4.88 6.30
N ALA A 421 -19.60 5.29 7.31
CA ALA A 421 -18.69 6.43 7.20
C ALA A 421 -17.70 6.29 6.04
N VAL A 422 -17.10 5.12 5.84
CA VAL A 422 -16.16 4.88 4.74
C VAL A 422 -16.85 4.96 3.38
N THR A 423 -18.07 4.43 3.26
CA THR A 423 -18.84 4.47 1.99
C THR A 423 -19.20 5.89 1.60
N VAL A 424 -19.64 6.69 2.56
CA VAL A 424 -19.98 8.12 2.33
C VAL A 424 -18.71 8.92 2.00
N ALA A 425 -17.60 8.66 2.68
CA ALA A 425 -16.31 9.29 2.38
C ALA A 425 -15.83 8.95 0.96
N GLU A 426 -15.93 7.69 0.55
CA GLU A 426 -15.56 7.27 -0.81
C GLU A 426 -16.49 7.88 -1.88
N ALA A 427 -17.78 8.04 -1.58
CA ALA A 427 -18.72 8.73 -2.48
C ALA A 427 -18.35 10.22 -2.66
N GLY A 428 -18.05 10.92 -1.57
CA GLY A 428 -17.58 12.30 -1.62
C GLY A 428 -16.26 12.43 -2.40
N ALA A 429 -15.32 11.52 -2.16
CA ALA A 429 -14.05 11.47 -2.87
C ALA A 429 -14.25 11.19 -4.38
N LEU A 430 -15.21 10.32 -4.74
CA LEU A 430 -15.50 10.02 -6.13
C LEU A 430 -16.01 11.25 -6.89
N CYS A 431 -16.83 12.09 -6.27
CA CYS A 431 -17.25 13.36 -6.88
C CYS A 431 -16.02 14.25 -7.18
N VAL A 432 -15.05 14.31 -6.25
CA VAL A 432 -13.80 15.06 -6.48
C VAL A 432 -12.97 14.41 -7.57
N THR A 433 -12.79 13.10 -7.54
CA THR A 433 -12.03 12.35 -8.56
C THR A 433 -12.59 12.54 -9.96
N VAL A 434 -13.91 12.42 -10.13
CA VAL A 434 -14.58 12.66 -11.41
C VAL A 434 -14.39 14.11 -11.86
N ARG A 435 -14.55 15.08 -10.97
CA ARG A 435 -14.31 16.50 -11.28
C ARG A 435 -12.87 16.75 -11.73
N MET A 436 -11.89 16.10 -11.07
CA MET A 436 -10.49 16.21 -11.49
C MET A 436 -10.24 15.56 -12.85
N PHE A 437 -10.82 14.39 -13.12
CA PHE A 437 -10.76 13.78 -14.45
C PHE A 437 -11.34 14.67 -15.55
N VAL A 438 -12.43 15.37 -15.29
CA VAL A 438 -13.02 16.30 -16.28
C VAL A 438 -12.14 17.55 -16.45
N ARG A 439 -11.68 18.14 -15.34
CA ARG A 439 -10.95 19.41 -15.36
C ARG A 439 -9.53 19.29 -15.93
N LYS A 440 -8.83 18.21 -15.56
CA LYS A 440 -7.43 17.99 -15.93
C LYS A 440 -7.25 17.41 -17.33
N ASP A 441 -8.30 16.91 -17.95
CA ASP A 441 -8.27 16.46 -19.34
C ASP A 441 -7.84 17.58 -20.30
N LYS A 442 -8.21 18.82 -20.02
CA LYS A 442 -7.76 19.99 -20.79
C LYS A 442 -6.25 20.21 -20.78
N VAL A 443 -5.54 19.64 -19.79
CA VAL A 443 -4.08 19.78 -19.64
C VAL A 443 -3.36 18.55 -20.19
N PHE A 444 -3.90 17.36 -19.89
CA PHE A 444 -3.21 16.10 -20.17
C PHE A 444 -3.73 15.36 -21.41
N HIS A 445 -4.88 15.75 -21.95
CA HIS A 445 -5.47 15.24 -23.20
C HIS A 445 -5.59 13.70 -23.24
N TYR A 446 -6.10 13.08 -22.17
CA TYR A 446 -6.29 11.63 -22.09
C TYR A 446 -7.71 11.17 -22.41
N ARG A 447 -8.66 12.07 -22.67
CA ARG A 447 -10.00 11.75 -23.18
C ARG A 447 -10.09 12.16 -24.65
N LYS A 448 -10.89 11.45 -25.44
CA LYS A 448 -11.24 11.91 -26.78
C LYS A 448 -12.07 13.17 -26.66
N ALA A 449 -11.73 14.19 -27.44
CA ALA A 449 -12.58 15.35 -27.66
C ALA A 449 -13.90 14.92 -28.32
#